data_78e3f9d5297fd041498a3609cd4a07ef
#
_entry.id   78e3f9d5297fd041498a3609cd4a07ef
#
_cell.length_a   1.000
_cell.length_b   1.000
_cell.length_c   1.000
_cell.angle_alpha   90.00
_cell.angle_beta   90.00
_cell.angle_gamma   90.00
#
_symmetry.space_group_name_H-M   'P 1'
#
loop_
_entity.id
_entity.type
_entity.pdbx_description
1 polymer ?
#
loop_
_entity_poly.entity_id
_entity_poly.type
_entity_poly.pdbx_seq_one_letter_code
_entity_poly.pdbx_strand_id
1 'polypeptide(L)'
;MLAGIAGLLSACGGSSIVEPADLNEQRVFFAFNSSEISDESRDNLLGQALYMKNHEDVKIQIAGNCDERGSTEYNLALGARRANAAKDVLVNDGIDPARISTISYGKERPLVQGTGEEVWKYNRNATTTVK
;
A
#
# COMPACT_ATOMS: atom_id res chain seq x y z
N MET A 1 -13.47 -31.48 -17.98
CA MET A 1 -13.35 -31.27 -17.40
C MET A 1 -13.26 -30.63 -16.53
N LEU A 2 -13.43 -30.72 -16.05
CA LEU A 2 -13.42 -30.27 -15.25
C LEU A 2 -12.79 -29.59 -14.65
N ALA A 3 -12.50 -29.56 -14.75
CA ALA A 3 -11.47 -29.11 -14.23
C ALA A 3 -11.60 -27.75 -13.84
N GLY A 4 -11.83 -27.11 -14.66
CA GLY A 4 -11.91 -25.80 -14.35
C GLY A 4 -12.62 -25.60 -13.11
N ILE A 5 -13.32 -26.37 -12.87
CA ILE A 5 -13.98 -26.32 -11.73
C ILE A 5 -13.22 -25.93 -10.67
N ALA A 6 -12.18 -26.52 -10.60
CA ALA A 6 -11.39 -26.22 -9.52
C ALA A 6 -11.37 -24.77 -9.35
N GLY A 7 -11.16 -24.19 -10.36
CA GLY A 7 -11.05 -22.83 -10.22
C GLY A 7 -12.06 -22.29 -9.33
N LEU A 8 -13.12 -22.77 -9.40
CA LEU A 8 -14.10 -22.25 -8.64
C LEU A 8 -13.86 -22.32 -7.26
N LEU A 9 -13.28 -23.25 -6.82
CA LEU A 9 -13.17 -23.36 -5.47
C LEU A 9 -12.53 -22.19 -4.96
N SER A 10 -11.57 -21.78 -5.59
CA SER A 10 -10.84 -20.70 -5.06
C SER A 10 -11.81 -19.60 -4.86
N ALA A 11 -12.71 -19.53 -5.66
CA ALA A 11 -13.66 -18.48 -5.56
C ALA A 11 -14.35 -18.54 -4.25
N CYS A 12 -14.54 -19.66 -3.75
CA CYS A 12 -15.24 -19.72 -2.53
C CYS A 12 -14.40 -19.20 -1.47
N GLY A 13 -13.19 -19.35 -1.60
CA GLY A 13 -12.34 -19.02 -0.56
C GLY A 13 -12.18 -17.61 -0.20
N GLY A 14 -12.51 -16.77 -0.97
CA GLY A 14 -12.31 -15.42 -0.61
C GLY A 14 -11.47 -14.70 -1.59
N SER A 15 -10.76 -13.71 -1.14
CA SER A 15 -10.13 -12.80 -2.04
C SER A 15 -9.03 -13.45 -2.85
N SER A 16 -8.90 -13.01 -4.07
CA SER A 16 -7.82 -13.42 -4.93
C SER A 16 -6.71 -12.39 -4.82
N ILE A 17 -5.50 -12.86 -4.67
CA ILE A 17 -4.34 -11.98 -4.66
C ILE A 17 -3.86 -11.87 -6.10
N VAL A 18 -3.80 -10.64 -6.59
CA VAL A 18 -3.43 -10.37 -7.97
C VAL A 18 -2.11 -9.64 -8.00
N GLU A 19 -1.16 -10.19 -8.73
CA GLU A 19 0.12 -9.54 -8.91
C GLU A 19 -0.07 -8.39 -9.90
N PRO A 20 0.33 -7.16 -9.55
CA PRO A 20 0.17 -6.05 -10.47
C PRO A 20 1.14 -6.18 -11.66
N ALA A 21 0.77 -5.61 -12.79
CA ALA A 21 1.65 -5.62 -13.95
C ALA A 21 2.88 -4.74 -13.70
N ASP A 22 2.71 -3.67 -12.94
CA ASP A 22 3.79 -2.74 -12.63
C ASP A 22 3.69 -2.36 -11.18
N LEU A 23 4.79 -2.49 -10.46
CA LEU A 23 4.81 -2.21 -9.05
C LEU A 23 4.87 -0.70 -8.76
N ASN A 24 5.36 0.08 -9.70
CA ASN A 24 5.57 1.50 -9.48
C ASN A 24 4.25 2.24 -9.34
N GLU A 25 4.17 3.09 -8.30
CA GLU A 25 2.96 3.87 -8.02
C GLU A 25 1.74 3.05 -7.57
N GLN A 26 1.95 1.84 -7.10
CA GLN A 26 0.88 1.13 -6.42
C GLN A 26 0.58 1.86 -5.11
N ARG A 27 -0.69 2.04 -4.80
CA ARG A 27 -1.09 2.79 -3.61
C ARG A 27 -2.11 2.03 -2.80
N VAL A 28 -2.04 2.21 -1.49
CA VAL A 28 -3.09 1.78 -0.60
C VAL A 28 -3.54 2.99 0.19
N PHE A 29 -4.82 3.02 0.57
CA PHE A 29 -5.44 4.20 1.15
C PHE A 29 -5.86 3.95 2.58
N PHE A 30 -5.97 5.03 3.35
CA PHE A 30 -6.24 4.94 4.78
C PHE A 30 -7.41 5.83 5.19
N ALA A 31 -8.06 5.43 6.27
CA ALA A 31 -9.09 6.26 6.87
C ALA A 31 -8.45 7.47 7.56
N PHE A 32 -9.27 8.47 7.85
CA PHE A 32 -8.80 9.67 8.52
C PHE A 32 -8.14 9.29 9.85
N ASN A 33 -6.99 9.90 10.11
CA ASN A 33 -6.28 9.76 11.38
C ASN A 33 -5.91 8.31 11.71
N SER A 34 -5.74 7.47 10.71
CA SER A 34 -5.50 6.04 10.90
C SER A 34 -4.36 5.55 10.02
N SER A 35 -3.60 4.59 10.54
CA SER A 35 -2.61 3.86 9.77
C SER A 35 -2.98 2.38 9.70
N GLU A 36 -4.24 2.05 10.00
CA GLU A 36 -4.71 0.67 9.98
C GLU A 36 -4.86 0.18 8.54
N ILE A 37 -4.40 -1.03 8.27
CA ILE A 37 -4.49 -1.63 6.94
C ILE A 37 -5.84 -2.30 6.79
N SER A 38 -6.64 -1.83 5.84
CA SER A 38 -7.93 -2.45 5.56
C SER A 38 -7.72 -3.77 4.81
N ASP A 39 -8.77 -4.58 4.71
CA ASP A 39 -8.68 -5.84 3.99
C ASP A 39 -8.35 -5.59 2.51
N GLU A 40 -8.92 -4.55 1.93
CA GLU A 40 -8.63 -4.22 0.54
C GLU A 40 -7.17 -3.81 0.37
N SER A 41 -6.65 -3.01 1.28
CA SER A 41 -5.26 -2.59 1.24
C SER A 41 -4.33 -3.78 1.45
N ARG A 42 -4.72 -4.70 2.33
CA ARG A 42 -3.90 -5.88 2.56
C ARG A 42 -3.81 -6.72 1.28
N ASP A 43 -4.92 -6.91 0.58
CA ASP A 43 -4.90 -7.68 -0.65
C ASP A 43 -4.01 -7.02 -1.70
N ASN A 44 -4.05 -5.69 -1.80
CA ASN A 44 -3.18 -4.98 -2.72
C ASN A 44 -1.71 -5.20 -2.34
N LEU A 45 -1.40 -5.09 -1.05
CA LEU A 45 -0.01 -5.26 -0.60
C LEU A 45 0.46 -6.69 -0.79
N LEU A 46 -0.41 -7.68 -0.59
CA LEU A 46 -0.02 -9.06 -0.84
C LEU A 46 0.25 -9.28 -2.33
N GLY A 47 -0.47 -8.58 -3.20
CA GLY A 47 -0.16 -8.59 -4.63
C GLY A 47 1.20 -7.98 -4.92
N GLN A 48 1.54 -6.88 -4.23
CA GLN A 48 2.87 -6.28 -4.38
C GLN A 48 3.95 -7.24 -3.90
N ALA A 49 3.69 -7.96 -2.79
CA ALA A 49 4.64 -8.94 -2.29
C ALA A 49 4.85 -10.06 -3.31
N LEU A 50 3.78 -10.50 -3.95
CA LEU A 50 3.88 -11.55 -4.97
C LEU A 50 4.77 -11.08 -6.12
N TYR A 51 4.58 -9.84 -6.56
CA TYR A 51 5.43 -9.25 -7.60
C TYR A 51 6.90 -9.29 -7.17
N MET A 52 7.19 -8.88 -5.93
CA MET A 52 8.55 -8.83 -5.44
C MET A 52 9.17 -10.22 -5.29
N LYS A 53 8.35 -11.23 -4.99
CA LYS A 53 8.85 -12.61 -4.93
C LYS A 53 9.24 -13.11 -6.31
N ASN A 54 8.53 -12.66 -7.33
CA ASN A 54 8.78 -13.06 -8.71
C ASN A 54 9.81 -12.18 -9.40
N HIS A 55 10.27 -11.09 -8.75
CA HIS A 55 11.25 -10.17 -9.32
C HIS A 55 12.26 -9.84 -8.21
N GLU A 56 13.19 -10.75 -7.97
CA GLU A 56 14.02 -10.73 -6.76
C GLU A 56 14.96 -9.54 -6.66
N ASP A 57 15.29 -8.91 -7.77
CA ASP A 57 16.20 -7.79 -7.74
C ASP A 57 15.51 -6.46 -7.45
N VAL A 58 14.20 -6.44 -7.43
CA VAL A 58 13.47 -5.19 -7.25
C VAL A 58 13.56 -4.70 -5.82
N LYS A 59 13.85 -3.41 -5.67
CA LYS A 59 13.80 -2.73 -4.38
C LYS A 59 12.80 -1.60 -4.50
N ILE A 60 12.14 -1.28 -3.40
CA ILE A 60 11.09 -0.27 -3.40
C ILE A 60 11.28 0.73 -2.26
N GLN A 61 10.63 1.88 -2.43
CA GLN A 61 10.44 2.82 -1.34
C GLN A 61 8.93 2.97 -1.17
N ILE A 62 8.47 2.99 0.07
CA ILE A 62 7.07 3.25 0.38
C ILE A 62 6.99 4.62 1.03
N ALA A 63 6.20 5.52 0.44
CA ALA A 63 6.05 6.87 0.95
C ALA A 63 4.68 7.01 1.60
N GLY A 64 4.65 7.44 2.84
CA GLY A 64 3.40 7.67 3.56
C GLY A 64 2.95 9.11 3.39
N ASN A 65 1.69 9.30 3.11
CA ASN A 65 1.10 10.60 2.80
C ASN A 65 -0.19 10.82 3.59
N CYS A 66 -0.50 12.09 3.84
CA CYS A 66 -1.66 12.49 4.62
C CYS A 66 -2.42 13.58 3.89
N ASP A 67 -3.71 13.76 4.26
CA ASP A 67 -4.45 14.90 3.75
C ASP A 67 -3.99 16.18 4.47
N GLU A 68 -4.56 17.31 4.09
CA GLU A 68 -4.05 18.61 4.53
C GLU A 68 -4.35 18.97 5.98
N ARG A 69 -5.19 18.21 6.65
CA ARG A 69 -5.63 18.57 8.00
C ARG A 69 -4.59 18.23 9.04
N GLY A 70 -4.39 19.14 9.98
CA GLY A 70 -3.47 18.91 11.10
C GLY A 70 -2.12 19.57 10.89
N SER A 71 -1.27 19.46 11.90
CA SER A 71 0.04 20.09 11.85
C SER A 71 0.99 19.32 10.95
N THR A 72 2.03 19.98 10.51
CA THR A 72 3.07 19.35 9.70
C THR A 72 3.72 18.21 10.47
N GLU A 73 4.05 18.45 11.74
CA GLU A 73 4.71 17.42 12.54
C GLU A 73 3.83 16.20 12.75
N TYR A 74 2.57 16.43 13.06
CA TYR A 74 1.65 15.32 13.28
C TYR A 74 1.54 14.47 12.01
N ASN A 75 1.44 15.13 10.86
CA ASN A 75 1.25 14.41 9.60
C ASN A 75 2.53 13.72 9.12
N LEU A 76 3.70 14.26 9.45
CA LEU A 76 4.93 13.55 9.15
C LEU A 76 4.98 12.24 9.94
N ALA A 77 4.57 12.28 11.21
CA ALA A 77 4.54 11.06 12.02
C ALA A 77 3.49 10.08 11.54
N LEU A 78 2.29 10.56 11.18
CA LEU A 78 1.23 9.69 10.69
C LEU A 78 1.64 9.06 9.35
N GLY A 79 2.26 9.84 8.47
CA GLY A 79 2.75 9.31 7.20
C GLY A 79 3.78 8.22 7.41
N ALA A 80 4.68 8.40 8.40
CA ALA A 80 5.67 7.38 8.70
C ALA A 80 4.99 6.09 9.19
N ARG A 81 3.96 6.23 10.03
CA ARG A 81 3.23 5.05 10.51
C ARG A 81 2.52 4.33 9.36
N ARG A 82 1.98 5.07 8.41
CA ARG A 82 1.31 4.49 7.23
C ARG A 82 2.31 3.72 6.35
N ALA A 83 3.48 4.32 6.11
CA ALA A 83 4.51 3.66 5.31
C ALA A 83 4.99 2.40 6.01
N ASN A 84 5.19 2.47 7.32
CA ASN A 84 5.66 1.31 8.08
C ASN A 84 4.60 0.23 8.17
N ALA A 85 3.33 0.59 8.26
CA ALA A 85 2.25 -0.40 8.29
C ALA A 85 2.22 -1.17 6.97
N ALA A 86 2.40 -0.48 5.84
CA ALA A 86 2.45 -1.14 4.55
C ALA A 86 3.67 -2.05 4.44
N LYS A 87 4.85 -1.55 4.89
CA LYS A 87 6.06 -2.36 4.87
C LYS A 87 5.89 -3.62 5.71
N ASP A 88 5.24 -3.49 6.86
CA ASP A 88 5.07 -4.65 7.74
C ASP A 88 4.27 -5.77 7.07
N VAL A 89 3.29 -5.44 6.26
CA VAL A 89 2.53 -6.47 5.54
C VAL A 89 3.45 -7.21 4.58
N LEU A 90 4.32 -6.48 3.87
CA LEU A 90 5.23 -7.10 2.91
C LEU A 90 6.27 -7.98 3.64
N VAL A 91 6.84 -7.48 4.72
CA VAL A 91 7.83 -8.21 5.49
C VAL A 91 7.22 -9.47 6.08
N ASN A 92 6.01 -9.36 6.64
CA ASN A 92 5.34 -10.52 7.23
C ASN A 92 4.98 -11.56 6.17
N ASP A 93 4.87 -11.15 4.92
CA ASP A 93 4.60 -12.07 3.82
C ASP A 93 5.88 -12.61 3.18
N GLY A 94 7.02 -12.31 3.78
CA GLY A 94 8.28 -12.94 3.37
C GLY A 94 9.26 -12.07 2.58
N ILE A 95 8.97 -10.78 2.42
CA ILE A 95 9.89 -9.91 1.69
C ILE A 95 10.98 -9.41 2.64
N ASP A 96 12.22 -9.51 2.19
CA ASP A 96 13.37 -9.07 2.98
C ASP A 96 13.24 -7.56 3.24
N PRO A 97 13.26 -7.13 4.50
CA PRO A 97 13.15 -5.71 4.81
C PRO A 97 14.24 -4.85 4.16
N ALA A 98 15.39 -5.44 3.82
CA ALA A 98 16.45 -4.69 3.15
C ALA A 98 16.03 -4.22 1.74
N ARG A 99 14.99 -4.80 1.18
CA ARG A 99 14.48 -4.41 -0.13
C ARG A 99 13.48 -3.26 -0.05
N ILE A 100 13.11 -2.82 1.16
CA ILE A 100 12.03 -1.86 1.36
C ILE A 100 12.51 -0.70 2.23
N SER A 101 12.53 0.50 1.66
CA SER A 101 12.78 1.69 2.46
C SER A 101 11.46 2.45 2.64
N THR A 102 11.36 3.26 3.66
CA THR A 102 10.17 4.06 3.91
C THR A 102 10.53 5.52 4.06
N ILE A 103 9.57 6.38 3.75
CA ILE A 103 9.73 7.81 3.93
C ILE A 103 8.35 8.39 4.20
N SER A 104 8.26 9.49 4.90
CA SER A 104 7.01 10.19 5.07
C SER A 104 7.12 11.56 4.44
N TYR A 105 6.15 11.93 3.62
CA TYR A 105 6.03 13.27 3.11
C TYR A 105 4.96 14.04 3.87
N GLY A 106 4.27 13.38 4.82
CA GLY A 106 3.22 14.03 5.58
C GLY A 106 2.17 14.58 4.65
N LYS A 107 1.83 15.85 4.81
CA LYS A 107 0.82 16.49 3.97
C LYS A 107 1.42 17.32 2.84
N GLU A 108 2.72 17.17 2.59
CA GLU A 108 3.44 18.06 1.66
C GLU A 108 3.30 17.65 0.19
N ARG A 109 2.84 16.45 -0.10
CA ARG A 109 2.73 15.95 -1.47
C ARG A 109 1.35 15.41 -1.77
N PRO A 110 0.33 16.29 -1.85
CA PRO A 110 -1.01 15.81 -2.13
C PRO A 110 -1.10 15.18 -3.52
N LEU A 111 -1.78 14.06 -3.61
CA LEU A 111 -2.02 13.41 -4.88
C LEU A 111 -3.07 14.22 -5.67
N VAL A 112 -4.05 14.75 -4.95
CA VAL A 112 -5.11 15.55 -5.55
C VAL A 112 -5.17 16.87 -4.81
N GLN A 113 -5.21 17.98 -5.54
CA GLN A 113 -5.30 19.29 -4.93
C GLN A 113 -6.75 19.60 -4.61
N GLY A 114 -6.98 20.30 -3.51
CA GLY A 114 -8.32 20.73 -3.13
C GLY A 114 -8.65 20.38 -1.70
N THR A 115 -9.92 20.56 -1.36
CA THR A 115 -10.41 20.41 0.00
C THR A 115 -11.71 19.62 -0.02
N GLY A 116 -11.95 18.89 1.05
CA GLY A 116 -13.15 18.09 1.21
C GLY A 116 -12.82 16.60 1.13
N GLU A 117 -13.72 15.79 1.67
CA GLU A 117 -13.45 14.34 1.77
C GLU A 117 -13.25 13.69 0.40
N GLU A 118 -13.92 14.15 -0.62
CA GLU A 118 -13.77 13.59 -1.95
C GLU A 118 -12.36 13.81 -2.51
N VAL A 119 -11.59 14.75 -1.93
CA VAL A 119 -10.21 14.99 -2.31
C VAL A 119 -9.30 14.35 -1.29
N TRP A 120 -9.59 14.54 -0.01
CA TRP A 120 -8.72 14.08 1.08
C TRP A 120 -8.50 12.57 1.06
N LYS A 121 -9.52 11.81 0.66
CA LYS A 121 -9.39 10.35 0.67
C LYS A 121 -8.28 9.85 -0.25
N TYR A 122 -7.98 10.57 -1.31
CA TYR A 122 -6.91 10.18 -2.21
C TYR A 122 -5.53 10.54 -1.68
N ASN A 123 -5.47 11.50 -0.74
CA ASN A 123 -4.20 11.96 -0.20
C ASN A 123 -3.76 11.16 1.03
N ARG A 124 -4.63 10.34 1.58
CA ARG A 124 -4.32 9.46 2.70
C ARG A 124 -3.86 8.11 2.14
N ASN A 125 -2.58 8.00 1.86
CA ASN A 125 -2.11 6.81 1.17
C ASN A 125 -0.69 6.42 1.55
N ALA A 126 -0.30 5.23 1.15
CA ALA A 126 1.09 4.80 1.13
C ALA A 126 1.37 4.37 -0.30
N THR A 127 2.34 5.00 -0.92
CA THR A 127 2.64 4.83 -2.34
C THR A 127 3.96 4.11 -2.51
N THR A 128 3.95 3.04 -3.30
CA THR A 128 5.14 2.26 -3.60
C THR A 128 5.81 2.82 -4.85
N THR A 129 7.12 3.00 -4.77
CA THR A 129 7.92 3.46 -5.91
C THR A 129 9.09 2.50 -6.08
N VAL A 130 9.35 2.08 -7.30
CA VAL A 130 10.48 1.19 -7.59
C VAL A 130 11.75 2.01 -7.58
N LYS A 131 12.78 1.49 -6.92
CA LYS A 131 14.06 2.19 -6.80
C LYS A 131 15.02 1.81 -7.89
#